data_727f33326f1002840106d3c5748c430d
#
_entry.id   727f33326f1002840106d3c5748c430d
#
_cell.length_a   1.000
_cell.length_b   1.000
_cell.length_c   1.000
_cell.angle_alpha   90.00
_cell.angle_beta   90.00
_cell.angle_gamma   90.00
#
_symmetry.space_group_name_H-M   'P 1'
#
loop_
_entity.id
_entity.type
_entity.pdbx_description
1 polymer ?
#
loop_
_entity_poly.entity_id
_entity_poly.type
_entity_poly.pdbx_seq_one_letter_code
_entity_poly.pdbx_strand_id
1 'polypeptide(L)'
;MDKIKSRFNSFSGKITLIVMLGISLIAVTVSFVVLVMSRQVFTKNYGDSQEKVFEQIEKEFNDFHDHIQNVFDAIDSSWAFRLYFNETPELDNTQTFQNVYQMEQDLEKSKSADMERLNILVVGYNGKHYLSRTENICVTDQEILQSEPAKKALSDPDVIHYTYTGQAYTTPTPTVWLTT
;
A
#
# COMPACT_ATOMS: atom_id res chain seq x y z
N MET A 1 0.69 -50.09 52.06
CA MET A 1 1.40 -50.24 50.78
C MET A 1 1.39 -51.68 50.23
N ASP A 2 1.24 -52.68 51.02
CA ASP A 2 1.34 -54.11 50.58
C ASP A 2 0.16 -54.63 49.75
N LYS A 3 -1.06 -54.09 49.94
CA LYS A 3 -2.23 -54.52 49.15
C LYS A 3 -2.16 -54.11 47.66
N ILE A 4 -1.42 -53.10 47.34
CA ILE A 4 -1.24 -52.62 45.95
C ILE A 4 -0.21 -53.52 45.24
N LYS A 5 0.89 -53.87 45.92
CA LYS A 5 1.92 -54.81 45.40
C LYS A 5 1.35 -56.20 45.12
N SER A 6 0.43 -56.67 45.93
CA SER A 6 -0.20 -57.99 45.76
C SER A 6 -1.11 -58.07 44.54
N ARG A 7 -1.83 -57.01 44.20
CA ARG A 7 -2.67 -56.93 42.98
C ARG A 7 -1.86 -56.94 41.70
N PHE A 8 -0.69 -56.25 41.67
CA PHE A 8 0.19 -56.19 40.49
C PHE A 8 0.91 -57.57 40.24
N ASN A 9 1.04 -58.39 41.21
CA ASN A 9 1.65 -59.73 41.04
C ASN A 9 0.66 -60.86 40.63
N SER A 10 -0.64 -60.57 40.62
CA SER A 10 -1.66 -61.43 40.05
C SER A 10 -1.54 -61.47 38.52
N PHE A 11 -1.74 -62.65 37.92
CA PHE A 11 -1.76 -62.81 36.44
C PHE A 11 -2.69 -61.88 35.77
N SER A 12 -3.88 -61.65 36.33
CA SER A 12 -4.83 -60.60 35.85
C SER A 12 -4.25 -59.18 35.93
N GLY A 13 -3.50 -58.80 36.96
CA GLY A 13 -2.88 -57.47 37.10
C GLY A 13 -1.79 -57.21 36.04
N LYS A 14 -1.02 -58.27 35.70
CA LYS A 14 -0.01 -58.15 34.63
C LYS A 14 -0.62 -57.92 33.25
N ILE A 15 -1.70 -58.65 32.94
CA ILE A 15 -2.42 -58.46 31.67
C ILE A 15 -3.02 -57.05 31.56
N THR A 16 -3.66 -56.58 32.63
CA THR A 16 -4.24 -55.24 32.67
C THR A 16 -3.17 -54.16 32.46
N LEU A 17 -1.99 -54.35 33.05
CA LEU A 17 -0.87 -53.41 32.90
C LEU A 17 -0.31 -53.40 31.46
N ILE A 18 -0.18 -54.58 30.84
CA ILE A 18 0.26 -54.68 29.42
C ILE A 18 -0.75 -54.03 28.48
N VAL A 19 -2.05 -54.24 28.68
CA VAL A 19 -3.11 -53.65 27.87
C VAL A 19 -3.11 -52.12 28.05
N MET A 20 -3.02 -51.60 29.28
CA MET A 20 -2.94 -50.17 29.54
C MET A 20 -1.71 -49.53 28.89
N LEU A 21 -0.53 -50.17 28.98
CA LEU A 21 0.68 -49.71 28.31
C LEU A 21 0.51 -49.69 26.78
N GLY A 22 -0.09 -50.72 26.20
CA GLY A 22 -0.39 -50.78 24.78
C GLY A 22 -1.31 -49.66 24.31
N ILE A 23 -2.40 -49.41 25.02
CA ILE A 23 -3.34 -48.33 24.70
C ILE A 23 -2.65 -46.96 24.85
N SER A 24 -1.87 -46.78 25.91
CA SER A 24 -1.12 -45.52 26.11
C SER A 24 -0.11 -45.28 25.01
N LEU A 25 0.60 -46.31 24.55
CA LEU A 25 1.56 -46.17 23.45
C LEU A 25 0.87 -45.79 22.12
N ILE A 26 -0.27 -46.43 21.83
CA ILE A 26 -1.06 -46.09 20.64
C ILE A 26 -1.56 -44.65 20.72
N ALA A 27 -2.09 -44.24 21.87
CA ALA A 27 -2.57 -42.88 22.07
C ALA A 27 -1.47 -41.80 21.84
N VAL A 28 -0.26 -42.06 22.36
CA VAL A 28 0.90 -41.18 22.17
C VAL A 28 1.33 -41.12 20.72
N THR A 29 1.40 -42.27 20.03
CA THR A 29 1.77 -42.27 18.60
C THR A 29 0.75 -41.58 17.73
N VAL A 30 -0.53 -41.80 17.93
CA VAL A 30 -1.60 -41.11 17.21
C VAL A 30 -1.53 -39.58 17.46
N SER A 31 -1.39 -39.18 18.72
CA SER A 31 -1.26 -37.77 19.07
C SER A 31 -0.05 -37.10 18.41
N PHE A 32 1.08 -37.81 18.37
CA PHE A 32 2.28 -37.29 17.70
C PHE A 32 2.08 -37.13 16.21
N VAL A 33 1.49 -38.11 15.52
CA VAL A 33 1.18 -38.04 14.08
C VAL A 33 0.24 -36.87 13.78
N VAL A 34 -0.84 -36.73 14.56
CA VAL A 34 -1.80 -35.62 14.41
C VAL A 34 -1.10 -34.28 14.59
N LEU A 35 -0.22 -34.16 15.56
CA LEU A 35 0.50 -32.90 15.84
C LEU A 35 1.45 -32.51 14.70
N VAL A 36 2.17 -33.52 14.15
CA VAL A 36 3.06 -33.27 12.99
C VAL A 36 2.26 -32.89 11.74
N MET A 37 1.19 -33.64 11.44
CA MET A 37 0.32 -33.31 10.29
C MET A 37 -0.34 -31.95 10.45
N SER A 38 -0.85 -31.63 11.62
CA SER A 38 -1.46 -30.34 11.91
C SER A 38 -0.46 -29.18 11.70
N ARG A 39 0.77 -29.32 12.18
CA ARG A 39 1.84 -28.35 11.94
C ARG A 39 2.12 -28.15 10.45
N GLN A 40 2.28 -29.22 9.70
CA GLN A 40 2.56 -29.13 8.25
C GLN A 40 1.43 -28.42 7.50
N VAL A 41 0.18 -28.81 7.77
CA VAL A 41 -1.00 -28.19 7.14
C VAL A 41 -1.10 -26.72 7.52
N PHE A 42 -0.89 -26.40 8.81
CA PHE A 42 -0.96 -25.01 9.28
C PHE A 42 0.13 -24.13 8.65
N THR A 43 1.38 -24.62 8.64
CA THR A 43 2.50 -23.87 8.06
C THR A 43 2.33 -23.65 6.55
N LYS A 44 1.86 -24.69 5.85
CA LYS A 44 1.61 -24.58 4.41
C LYS A 44 0.47 -23.59 4.12
N ASN A 45 -0.68 -23.76 4.77
CA ASN A 45 -1.83 -22.89 4.52
C ASN A 45 -1.54 -21.42 4.91
N TYR A 46 -0.76 -21.20 5.97
CA TYR A 46 -0.35 -19.86 6.36
C TYR A 46 0.62 -19.25 5.36
N GLY A 47 1.59 -20.03 4.87
CA GLY A 47 2.51 -19.60 3.82
C GLY A 47 1.79 -19.23 2.54
N ASP A 48 0.95 -20.12 2.02
CA ASP A 48 0.17 -19.92 0.79
C ASP A 48 -0.79 -18.70 0.92
N SER A 49 -1.33 -18.47 2.12
CA SER A 49 -2.19 -17.31 2.40
C SER A 49 -1.40 -16.00 2.41
N GLN A 50 -0.22 -15.98 3.00
CA GLN A 50 0.67 -14.80 3.01
C GLN A 50 1.15 -14.46 1.60
N GLU A 51 1.56 -15.46 0.82
CA GLU A 51 1.98 -15.27 -0.57
C GLU A 51 0.89 -14.60 -1.40
N LYS A 52 -0.36 -15.09 -1.31
CA LYS A 52 -1.51 -14.48 -2.00
C LYS A 52 -1.76 -13.03 -1.58
N VAL A 53 -1.59 -12.71 -0.30
CA VAL A 53 -1.73 -11.34 0.20
C VAL A 53 -0.64 -10.44 -0.38
N PHE A 54 0.61 -10.92 -0.45
CA PHE A 54 1.70 -10.16 -1.07
C PHE A 54 1.49 -9.97 -2.57
N GLU A 55 1.08 -11.00 -3.31
CA GLU A 55 0.75 -10.90 -4.72
C GLU A 55 -0.38 -9.88 -4.98
N GLN A 56 -1.39 -9.86 -4.10
CA GLN A 56 -2.47 -8.89 -4.21
C GLN A 56 -1.99 -7.46 -3.94
N ILE A 57 -1.17 -7.25 -2.90
CA ILE A 57 -0.59 -5.93 -2.59
C ILE A 57 0.30 -5.45 -3.73
N GLU A 58 1.15 -6.33 -4.29
CA GLU A 58 2.00 -6.00 -5.42
C GLU A 58 1.17 -5.60 -6.64
N LYS A 59 0.11 -6.35 -6.93
CA LYS A 59 -0.80 -6.02 -8.02
C LYS A 59 -1.49 -4.67 -7.80
N GLU A 60 -2.06 -4.44 -6.62
CA GLU A 60 -2.72 -3.17 -6.30
C GLU A 60 -1.74 -1.98 -6.37
N PHE A 61 -0.49 -2.19 -5.96
CA PHE A 61 0.54 -1.16 -6.07
C PHE A 61 0.91 -0.87 -7.54
N ASN A 62 1.05 -1.90 -8.37
CA ASN A 62 1.34 -1.74 -9.78
C ASN A 62 0.18 -1.07 -10.52
N ASP A 63 -1.06 -1.49 -10.26
CA ASP A 63 -2.26 -0.85 -10.81
C ASP A 63 -2.32 0.64 -10.42
N PHE A 64 -2.00 0.97 -9.17
CA PHE A 64 -1.93 2.35 -8.69
C PHE A 64 -0.79 3.14 -9.36
N HIS A 65 0.38 2.54 -9.54
CA HIS A 65 1.50 3.14 -10.26
C HIS A 65 1.13 3.48 -11.71
N ASP A 66 0.49 2.55 -12.42
CA ASP A 66 0.04 2.77 -13.79
C ASP A 66 -1.00 3.89 -13.89
N HIS A 67 -1.89 3.99 -12.91
CA HIS A 67 -2.84 5.10 -12.85
C HIS A 67 -2.15 6.45 -12.65
N ILE A 68 -1.14 6.52 -11.79
CA ILE A 68 -0.34 7.73 -11.62
C ILE A 68 0.36 8.10 -12.92
N GLN A 69 0.98 7.14 -13.59
CA GLN A 69 1.63 7.37 -14.88
C GLN A 69 0.64 7.96 -15.91
N ASN A 70 -0.58 7.44 -15.98
CA ASN A 70 -1.62 7.97 -16.86
C ASN A 70 -1.98 9.44 -16.54
N VAL A 71 -1.98 9.82 -15.26
CA VAL A 71 -2.20 11.23 -14.87
C VAL A 71 -1.03 12.11 -15.30
N PHE A 72 0.21 11.65 -15.16
CA PHE A 72 1.36 12.39 -15.65
C PHE A 72 1.33 12.57 -17.16
N ASP A 73 1.04 11.51 -17.90
CA ASP A 73 0.93 11.55 -19.35
C ASP A 73 -0.19 12.54 -19.80
N ALA A 74 -1.29 12.58 -19.04
CA ALA A 74 -2.36 13.54 -19.30
C ALA A 74 -1.91 14.98 -19.04
N ILE A 75 -1.18 15.24 -17.95
CA ILE A 75 -0.63 16.57 -17.65
C ILE A 75 0.38 16.99 -18.71
N ASP A 76 1.32 16.11 -19.06
CA ASP A 76 2.37 16.41 -20.04
C ASP A 76 1.81 16.63 -21.45
N SER A 77 0.82 15.86 -21.86
CA SER A 77 0.18 15.97 -23.16
C SER A 77 -0.81 17.14 -23.27
N SER A 78 -1.32 17.64 -22.12
CA SER A 78 -2.34 18.69 -22.11
C SER A 78 -1.78 20.05 -22.54
N TRP A 79 -2.37 20.63 -23.60
CA TRP A 79 -2.04 21.98 -24.02
C TRP A 79 -2.41 23.03 -22.96
N ALA A 80 -3.44 22.77 -22.14
CA ALA A 80 -3.91 23.67 -21.10
C ALA A 80 -2.88 23.79 -19.97
N PHE A 81 -2.28 22.69 -19.54
CA PHE A 81 -1.18 22.70 -18.58
C PHE A 81 0.04 23.40 -19.14
N ARG A 82 0.43 23.09 -20.38
CA ARG A 82 1.57 23.76 -21.03
C ARG A 82 1.35 25.27 -21.17
N LEU A 83 0.16 25.70 -21.51
CA LEU A 83 -0.16 27.13 -21.61
C LEU A 83 -0.14 27.83 -20.25
N TYR A 84 -0.63 27.16 -19.19
CA TYR A 84 -0.66 27.71 -17.84
C TYR A 84 0.74 27.86 -17.23
N PHE A 85 1.60 26.87 -17.41
CA PHE A 85 2.95 26.85 -16.83
C PHE A 85 4.02 27.47 -17.71
N ASN A 86 3.80 27.67 -19.02
CA ASN A 86 4.72 28.41 -19.86
C ASN A 86 4.50 29.91 -19.70
N GLU A 87 5.58 30.68 -19.70
CA GLU A 87 5.61 32.13 -19.44
C GLU A 87 5.08 33.01 -20.60
N THR A 88 4.37 32.49 -21.56
CA THR A 88 3.87 33.26 -22.72
C THR A 88 2.44 33.69 -22.49
N PRO A 89 1.99 34.71 -23.19
CA PRO A 89 1.57 36.04 -22.72
C PRO A 89 0.52 35.97 -21.62
N GLU A 90 0.40 37.00 -20.81
CA GLU A 90 -0.67 37.16 -19.81
C GLU A 90 -2.04 36.87 -20.46
N LEU A 91 -2.61 35.74 -20.07
CA LEU A 91 -3.98 35.39 -20.43
C LEU A 91 -4.93 36.41 -19.77
N ASP A 92 -5.95 36.84 -20.46
CA ASP A 92 -7.01 37.59 -19.81
C ASP A 92 -7.78 36.70 -18.81
N ASN A 93 -8.58 37.29 -17.94
CA ASN A 93 -9.31 36.57 -16.91
C ASN A 93 -10.24 35.50 -17.48
N THR A 94 -10.81 35.72 -18.66
CA THR A 94 -11.71 34.75 -19.31
C THR A 94 -10.93 33.57 -19.87
N GLN A 95 -9.80 33.83 -20.49
CA GLN A 95 -8.90 32.81 -21.02
C GLN A 95 -8.29 31.99 -19.91
N THR A 96 -7.89 32.61 -18.80
CA THR A 96 -7.37 31.93 -17.61
C THR A 96 -8.41 30.97 -17.04
N PHE A 97 -9.66 31.44 -16.90
CA PHE A 97 -10.75 30.58 -16.40
C PHE A 97 -11.01 29.40 -17.33
N GLN A 98 -11.09 29.61 -18.63
CA GLN A 98 -11.28 28.57 -19.62
C GLN A 98 -10.12 27.55 -19.59
N ASN A 99 -8.90 28.06 -19.45
CA ASN A 99 -7.72 27.19 -19.38
C ASN A 99 -7.71 26.31 -18.12
N VAL A 100 -8.00 26.87 -16.95
CA VAL A 100 -8.11 26.12 -15.69
C VAL A 100 -9.23 25.07 -15.77
N TYR A 101 -10.37 25.45 -16.35
CA TYR A 101 -11.47 24.49 -16.56
C TYR A 101 -11.05 23.32 -17.48
N GLN A 102 -10.27 23.61 -18.53
CA GLN A 102 -9.76 22.55 -19.41
C GLN A 102 -8.75 21.64 -18.71
N MET A 103 -7.87 22.21 -17.87
CA MET A 103 -6.93 21.45 -17.04
C MET A 103 -7.70 20.47 -16.13
N GLU A 104 -8.77 20.94 -15.49
CA GLU A 104 -9.62 20.10 -14.65
C GLU A 104 -10.26 18.95 -15.46
N GLN A 105 -10.78 19.24 -16.64
CA GLN A 105 -11.38 18.24 -17.52
C GLN A 105 -10.35 17.19 -17.99
N ASP A 106 -9.14 17.59 -18.30
CA ASP A 106 -8.09 16.68 -18.74
C ASP A 106 -7.66 15.77 -17.59
N LEU A 107 -7.54 16.28 -16.37
CA LEU A 107 -7.26 15.48 -15.18
C LEU A 107 -8.41 14.52 -14.85
N GLU A 108 -9.66 14.99 -14.86
CA GLU A 108 -10.80 14.13 -14.53
C GLU A 108 -10.93 12.94 -15.50
N LYS A 109 -10.57 13.10 -16.76
CA LYS A 109 -10.56 12.00 -17.75
C LYS A 109 -9.47 10.96 -17.50
N SER A 110 -8.37 11.38 -16.89
CA SER A 110 -7.23 10.49 -16.61
C SER A 110 -7.30 9.80 -15.25
N LYS A 111 -8.13 10.31 -14.33
CA LYS A 111 -8.32 9.71 -13.01
C LYS A 111 -9.10 8.41 -13.09
N SER A 112 -8.63 7.39 -12.40
CA SER A 112 -9.43 6.22 -12.06
C SER A 112 -10.28 6.47 -10.81
N ALA A 113 -11.27 5.62 -10.56
CA ALA A 113 -12.13 5.71 -9.36
C ALA A 113 -11.33 5.71 -8.06
N ASP A 114 -10.21 4.99 -8.01
CA ASP A 114 -9.33 4.90 -6.85
C ASP A 114 -8.58 6.20 -6.59
N MET A 115 -8.40 7.02 -7.65
CA MET A 115 -7.71 8.31 -7.58
C MET A 115 -8.64 9.49 -7.25
N GLU A 116 -9.96 9.30 -7.18
CA GLU A 116 -10.91 10.37 -6.84
C GLU A 116 -10.61 11.03 -5.48
N ARG A 117 -9.96 10.29 -4.57
CA ARG A 117 -9.58 10.78 -3.24
C ARG A 117 -8.22 11.47 -3.20
N LEU A 118 -7.44 11.37 -4.27
CA LEU A 118 -6.13 11.99 -4.33
C LEU A 118 -6.25 13.47 -4.64
N ASN A 119 -5.44 14.25 -3.95
CA ASN A 119 -5.26 15.65 -4.24
C ASN A 119 -4.01 15.81 -5.11
N ILE A 120 -4.16 16.38 -6.30
CA ILE A 120 -3.06 16.55 -7.25
C ILE A 120 -2.64 18.01 -7.21
N LEU A 121 -1.40 18.24 -6.78
CA LEU A 121 -0.75 19.55 -6.80
C LEU A 121 0.35 19.54 -7.85
N VAL A 122 0.21 20.40 -8.85
CA VAL A 122 1.23 20.64 -9.87
C VAL A 122 1.90 21.98 -9.58
N VAL A 123 3.22 22.01 -9.52
CA VAL A 123 4.00 23.22 -9.24
C VAL A 123 5.00 23.44 -10.37
N GLY A 124 4.90 24.60 -11.00
CA GLY A 124 5.83 25.02 -12.05
C GLY A 124 7.06 25.75 -11.48
N TYR A 125 8.15 25.75 -12.23
CA TYR A 125 9.37 26.49 -11.89
C TYR A 125 9.18 28.01 -11.85
N ASN A 126 8.13 28.51 -12.49
CA ASN A 126 7.76 29.93 -12.52
C ASN A 126 6.99 30.38 -11.26
N GLY A 127 6.81 29.51 -10.27
CA GLY A 127 6.05 29.78 -9.05
C GLY A 127 4.55 29.70 -9.22
N LYS A 128 4.05 29.27 -10.38
CA LYS A 128 2.62 28.97 -10.55
C LYS A 128 2.31 27.57 -10.03
N HIS A 129 1.15 27.40 -9.44
CA HIS A 129 0.67 26.09 -9.03
C HIS A 129 -0.77 25.85 -9.49
N TYR A 130 -1.12 24.58 -9.60
CA TYR A 130 -2.48 24.11 -9.85
C TYR A 130 -2.82 23.02 -8.82
N LEU A 131 -3.98 23.12 -8.22
CA LEU A 131 -4.49 22.15 -7.25
C LEU A 131 -5.83 21.59 -7.73
N SER A 132 -5.93 20.28 -7.82
CA SER A 132 -7.13 19.59 -8.35
C SER A 132 -8.36 19.67 -7.44
N ARG A 133 -8.22 20.16 -6.21
CA ARG A 133 -9.31 20.37 -5.25
C ARG A 133 -9.22 21.78 -4.67
N THR A 134 -10.37 22.28 -4.22
CA THR A 134 -10.52 23.61 -3.59
C THR A 134 -10.02 23.62 -2.13
N GLU A 135 -8.87 23.01 -1.87
CA GLU A 135 -8.21 23.06 -0.57
C GLU A 135 -7.20 24.21 -0.55
N ASN A 136 -6.96 24.75 0.64
CA ASN A 136 -5.96 25.81 0.78
C ASN A 136 -4.56 25.20 0.90
N ILE A 137 -3.63 25.72 0.12
CA ILE A 137 -2.21 25.41 0.25
C ILE A 137 -1.68 26.17 1.47
N CYS A 138 -1.02 25.45 2.38
CA CYS A 138 -0.51 26.01 3.66
C CYS A 138 0.96 26.42 3.60
N VAL A 139 1.63 26.17 2.46
CA VAL A 139 3.05 26.43 2.23
C VAL A 139 3.21 27.22 0.95
N THR A 140 4.27 27.97 0.85
CA THR A 140 4.59 28.71 -0.38
C THR A 140 5.16 27.79 -1.45
N ASP A 141 5.00 28.19 -2.73
CA ASP A 141 5.57 27.42 -3.86
C ASP A 141 7.10 27.25 -3.72
N GLN A 142 7.78 28.25 -3.16
CA GLN A 142 9.20 28.20 -2.87
C GLN A 142 9.55 27.13 -1.83
N GLU A 143 8.76 27.00 -0.76
CA GLU A 143 8.95 25.95 0.25
C GLU A 143 8.71 24.57 -0.34
N ILE A 144 7.73 24.42 -1.23
CA ILE A 144 7.48 23.17 -1.94
C ILE A 144 8.70 22.80 -2.80
N LEU A 145 9.18 23.70 -3.64
CA LEU A 145 10.32 23.46 -4.53
C LEU A 145 11.63 23.21 -3.77
N GLN A 146 11.77 23.72 -2.55
CA GLN A 146 12.93 23.49 -1.68
C GLN A 146 12.79 22.23 -0.80
N SER A 147 11.66 21.57 -0.81
CA SER A 147 11.42 20.37 -0.03
C SER A 147 12.28 19.19 -0.51
N GLU A 148 12.57 18.25 0.39
CA GLU A 148 13.33 17.03 0.04
C GLU A 148 12.67 16.21 -1.08
N PRO A 149 11.33 16.00 -1.11
CA PRO A 149 10.68 15.34 -2.23
C PRO A 149 10.91 16.03 -3.57
N ALA A 150 10.74 17.35 -3.62
CA ALA A 150 10.96 18.13 -4.85
C ALA A 150 12.40 18.05 -5.33
N LYS A 151 13.38 18.21 -4.44
CA LYS A 151 14.81 18.06 -4.77
C LYS A 151 15.12 16.68 -5.33
N LYS A 152 14.54 15.64 -4.75
CA LYS A 152 14.72 14.27 -5.20
C LYS A 152 14.14 14.08 -6.60
N ALA A 153 12.94 14.58 -6.85
CA ALA A 153 12.32 14.55 -8.18
C ALA A 153 13.14 15.30 -9.23
N LEU A 154 13.68 16.47 -8.87
CA LEU A 154 14.53 17.27 -9.76
C LEU A 154 15.88 16.61 -10.07
N SER A 155 16.39 15.77 -9.16
CA SER A 155 17.64 15.05 -9.39
C SER A 155 17.48 13.83 -10.29
N ASP A 156 16.27 13.27 -10.37
CA ASP A 156 15.95 12.08 -11.17
C ASP A 156 14.51 12.21 -11.74
N PRO A 157 14.34 13.03 -12.80
CA PRO A 157 13.02 13.41 -13.32
C PRO A 157 12.30 12.27 -14.06
N ASP A 158 13.01 11.21 -14.46
CA ASP A 158 12.44 10.09 -15.20
C ASP A 158 11.84 9.01 -14.29
N VAL A 159 11.88 9.23 -12.96
CA VAL A 159 11.43 8.24 -11.98
C VAL A 159 10.34 8.81 -11.07
N ILE A 160 9.27 8.05 -10.88
CA ILE A 160 8.24 8.39 -9.89
C ILE A 160 8.77 8.06 -8.49
N HIS A 161 8.91 9.09 -7.65
CA HIS A 161 9.39 8.97 -6.29
C HIS A 161 8.24 8.88 -5.30
N TYR A 162 8.19 7.78 -4.54
CA TYR A 162 7.26 7.61 -3.42
C TYR A 162 7.94 8.05 -2.12
N THR A 163 7.42 9.10 -1.51
CA THR A 163 7.97 9.63 -0.26
C THR A 163 6.87 9.83 0.77
N TYR A 164 7.18 9.53 2.02
CA TYR A 164 6.32 9.86 3.15
C TYR A 164 6.85 11.12 3.83
N THR A 165 6.03 12.17 3.82
CA THR A 165 6.30 13.38 4.59
C THR A 165 5.24 13.50 5.68
N GLY A 166 5.64 13.62 6.92
CA GLY A 166 4.73 13.78 8.05
C GLY A 166 3.95 15.11 8.04
N GLN A 167 4.19 15.96 7.03
CA GLN A 167 3.60 17.29 6.91
C GLN A 167 2.82 17.42 5.60
N ALA A 168 1.54 17.75 5.70
CA ALA A 168 0.70 18.03 4.53
C ALA A 168 0.97 19.46 4.02
N TYR A 169 0.99 19.64 2.69
CA TYR A 169 1.03 20.99 2.08
C TYR A 169 -0.38 21.61 1.97
N THR A 170 -1.41 20.80 2.13
CA THR A 170 -2.81 21.24 2.18
C THR A 170 -3.45 20.89 3.52
N THR A 171 -4.40 21.67 4.00
CA THR A 171 -5.17 21.35 5.21
C THR A 171 -6.39 20.51 4.84
N PRO A 172 -6.77 19.50 5.64
CA PRO A 172 -6.20 18.96 6.87
C PRO A 172 -5.80 17.47 6.77
N THR A 173 -5.36 16.94 5.64
CA THR A 173 -5.15 15.49 5.48
C THR A 173 -3.67 15.12 5.41
N PRO A 174 -3.22 14.07 6.13
CA PRO A 174 -1.87 13.55 5.94
C PRO A 174 -1.71 13.09 4.48
N THR A 175 -0.69 13.58 3.81
CA THR A 175 -0.52 13.42 2.36
C THR A 175 0.70 12.58 2.06
N VAL A 176 0.54 11.60 1.18
CA VAL A 176 1.64 10.88 0.54
C VAL A 176 2.03 11.66 -0.71
N TRP A 177 3.30 11.97 -0.89
CA TRP A 177 3.79 12.76 -2.02
C TRP A 177 4.37 11.86 -3.08
N LEU A 178 3.93 12.14 -4.29
CA LEU A 178 4.48 11.59 -5.51
C LEU A 178 5.13 12.75 -6.25
N THR A 179 6.42 12.64 -6.50
CA THR A 179 7.17 13.60 -7.30
C THR A 179 7.78 12.88 -8.48
N THR A 180 7.61 13.44 -9.64
CA THR A 180 8.35 13.06 -10.87
C THR A 180 9.53 13.97 -11.08
#